data_b66b30a71e536a9379aea0e4a61eed67
#
_entry.id   b66b30a71e536a9379aea0e4a61eed67
#
_cell.length_a   1.000
_cell.length_b   1.000
_cell.length_c   1.000
_cell.angle_alpha   90.00
_cell.angle_beta   90.00
_cell.angle_gamma   90.00
#
_symmetry.space_group_name_H-M   'P 1'
#
loop_
_entity.id
_entity.type
_entity.pdbx_description
1 polymer ?
#
loop_
_entity_poly.entity_id
_entity_poly.type
_entity_poly.pdbx_seq_one_letter_code
_entity_poly.pdbx_strand_id
1 'polypeptide(L)' 'MQVPFVTTVAFADYDGRTAHLQYGVSAGNEREVRSELERRFLSQELYKYSILEIRRATSREAESLNLAAGSIKLLN' A
#
# COMPACT_ATOMS: atom_id res chain seq x y z
N MET A 1 1.58 13.99 11.68
CA MET A 1 0.87 14.45 10.46
C MET A 1 0.74 13.30 9.48
N GLN A 2 -0.44 13.10 8.93
CA GLN A 2 -0.68 12.04 7.95
C GLN A 2 -0.43 12.59 6.55
N VAL A 3 0.28 11.83 5.74
CA VAL A 3 0.51 12.18 4.34
C VAL A 3 0.18 10.97 3.47
N PRO A 4 -0.24 11.18 2.22
CA PRO A 4 -0.53 10.08 1.33
C PRO A 4 0.75 9.50 0.72
N PHE A 5 0.81 8.18 0.70
CA PHE A 5 1.90 7.43 0.06
C PHE A 5 1.32 6.53 -1.03
N VAL A 6 2.13 6.26 -2.04
CA VAL A 6 1.81 5.25 -3.05
C VAL A 6 2.83 4.14 -2.89
N THR A 7 2.34 2.91 -2.78
CA THR A 7 3.21 1.76 -2.60
C THR A 7 2.91 0.71 -3.66
N THR A 8 3.94 0.03 -4.13
CA THR A 8 3.82 -1.07 -5.08
C THR A 8 4.14 -2.36 -4.34
N VAL A 9 3.24 -3.33 -4.43
CA VAL A 9 3.36 -4.61 -3.76
C VAL A 9 3.28 -5.73 -4.77
N ALA A 10 4.18 -6.70 -4.67
CA ALA A 10 4.16 -7.90 -5.49
C ALA A 10 3.61 -9.05 -4.66
N PHE A 11 2.65 -9.77 -5.22
CA PHE A 11 2.07 -10.97 -4.62
C PHE A 11 2.40 -12.18 -5.47
N ALA A 12 2.83 -13.26 -4.82
CA ALA A 12 3.09 -14.53 -5.50
C ALA A 12 1.90 -15.46 -5.31
N ASP A 13 1.49 -16.15 -6.37
CA ASP A 13 0.44 -17.17 -6.30
C ASP A 13 1.04 -18.58 -6.28
N TYR A 14 0.16 -19.57 -6.26
CA TYR A 14 0.58 -20.99 -6.22
C TYR A 14 1.29 -21.44 -7.49
N ASP A 15 1.03 -20.80 -8.60
CA ASP A 15 1.62 -21.14 -9.89
C ASP A 15 2.96 -20.45 -10.14
N GLY A 16 3.45 -19.71 -9.15
CA GLY A 16 4.68 -18.95 -9.28
C GLY A 16 4.52 -17.65 -10.05
N ARG A 17 3.30 -17.25 -10.36
CA ARG A 17 3.02 -15.99 -11.02
C ARG A 17 3.07 -14.87 -9.99
N THR A 18 3.46 -13.70 -10.45
CA THR A 18 3.53 -12.53 -9.59
C THR A 18 2.59 -11.45 -10.12
N ALA A 19 1.75 -10.94 -9.25
CA ALA A 19 0.88 -9.81 -9.56
C ALA A 19 1.41 -8.57 -8.85
N HIS A 20 1.45 -7.44 -9.54
CA HIS A 20 1.88 -6.17 -8.97
C HIS A 20 0.65 -5.29 -8.78
N LEU A 21 0.42 -4.86 -7.55
CA LEU A 21 -0.69 -4.00 -7.19
C LEU A 21 -0.16 -2.72 -6.56
N GLN A 22 -0.88 -1.63 -6.76
CA GLN A 22 -0.55 -0.35 -6.15
C GLN A 22 -1.63 0.03 -5.14
N TYR A 23 -1.18 0.52 -3.99
CA TYR A 23 -2.05 0.98 -2.92
C TYR A 23 -1.72 2.41 -2.56
N GLY A 24 -2.76 3.19 -2.27
CA GLY A 24 -2.61 4.48 -1.62
C GLY A 24 -2.79 4.28 -0.12
N VAL A 25 -1.86 4.80 0.67
CA VAL A 25 -1.88 4.65 2.12
C VAL A 25 -1.65 6.00 2.76
N SER A 26 -2.50 6.37 3.72
CA SER A 26 -2.31 7.59 4.50
C SER A 26 -1.61 7.24 5.80
N ALA A 27 -0.41 7.75 6.00
CA ALA A 27 0.41 7.43 7.18
C ALA A 27 1.36 8.59 7.50
N GLY A 28 2.00 8.53 8.65
CA GLY A 28 2.95 9.57 9.07
C GLY A 28 4.33 9.41 8.46
N ASN A 29 4.74 8.18 8.15
CA ASN A 29 6.05 7.88 7.57
C ASN A 29 6.01 6.50 6.92
N GLU A 30 7.13 6.10 6.28
CA GLU A 30 7.22 4.81 5.59
C GLU A 30 7.05 3.61 6.53
N ARG A 31 7.53 3.72 7.76
CA ARG A 31 7.39 2.62 8.73
C ARG A 31 5.91 2.36 9.01
N GLU A 32 5.12 3.42 9.16
CA GLU A 32 3.69 3.29 9.38
C GLU A 32 2.99 2.71 8.16
N VAL A 33 3.44 3.06 6.95
CA VAL A 33 2.91 2.47 5.73
C VAL A 33 3.08 0.96 5.75
N ARG A 34 4.28 0.49 6.10
CA ARG A 34 4.56 -0.95 6.19
C ARG A 34 3.70 -1.63 7.24
N SER A 35 3.53 -1.01 8.40
CA SER A 35 2.72 -1.56 9.48
C SER A 35 1.25 -1.67 9.08
N GLU A 36 0.72 -0.64 8.43
CA GLU A 36 -0.68 -0.64 7.99
C GLU A 36 -0.94 -1.70 6.92
N LEU A 37 -0.01 -1.83 5.96
CA LEU A 37 -0.14 -2.85 4.92
C LEU A 37 -0.04 -4.25 5.50
N GLU A 38 0.91 -4.48 6.41
CA GLU A 38 1.09 -5.77 7.06
C GLU A 38 -0.19 -6.18 7.80
N ARG A 39 -0.76 -5.26 8.56
CA ARG A 39 -2.01 -5.51 9.28
C ARG A 39 -3.13 -5.88 8.31
N ARG A 40 -3.24 -5.14 7.21
CA ARG A 40 -4.26 -5.37 6.19
C ARG A 40 -4.09 -6.76 5.56
N PHE A 41 -2.87 -7.11 5.18
CA PHE A 41 -2.61 -8.39 4.53
C PHE A 41 -2.81 -9.56 5.48
N LEU A 42 -2.41 -9.43 6.74
CA LEU A 42 -2.67 -10.45 7.74
C LEU A 42 -4.16 -10.70 7.92
N SER A 43 -4.96 -9.65 7.94
CA SER A 43 -6.41 -9.79 8.08
C SER A 43 -7.05 -10.50 6.90
N GLN A 44 -6.41 -10.46 5.74
CA GLN A 44 -6.86 -11.13 4.52
C GLN A 44 -6.14 -12.46 4.28
N GLU A 45 -5.32 -12.88 5.23
CA GLU A 45 -4.54 -14.12 5.14
C GLU A 45 -3.58 -14.13 3.93
N LEU A 46 -3.04 -12.97 3.61
CA LEU A 46 -2.07 -12.81 2.53
C LEU A 46 -0.66 -12.77 3.14
N TYR A 47 0.11 -13.83 2.93
CA TYR A 47 1.43 -13.97 3.55
C TYR A 47 2.59 -13.89 2.57
N LYS A 48 2.34 -14.14 1.27
CA LYS A 48 3.39 -14.16 0.26
C LYS A 48 3.37 -12.86 -0.55
N TYR A 49 3.97 -11.84 0.01
CA TYR A 49 4.05 -10.54 -0.66
C TYR A 49 5.40 -9.88 -0.41
N SER A 50 5.75 -8.95 -1.29
CA SER A 50 6.94 -8.13 -1.14
C SER A 50 6.57 -6.68 -1.43
N ILE A 51 6.96 -5.77 -0.55
CA ILE A 51 6.77 -4.34 -0.80
C ILE A 51 7.96 -3.88 -1.62
N LEU A 52 7.72 -3.50 -2.86
CA LEU A 52 8.76 -3.13 -3.80
C LEU A 52 9.14 -1.66 -3.71
N GLU A 53 8.16 -0.80 -3.47
CA GLU A 53 8.39 0.64 -3.44
C GLU A 53 7.39 1.31 -2.50
N ILE A 54 7.88 2.30 -1.77
CA ILE A 54 7.04 3.21 -0.99
C ILE A 54 7.52 4.62 -1.33
N ARG A 55 6.62 5.46 -1.82
CA ARG A 55 6.93 6.84 -2.12
C ARG A 55 5.78 7.76 -1.73
N ARG A 56 6.07 9.01 -1.53
CA ARG A 56 5.01 9.98 -1.30
C ARG A 56 4.19 10.15 -2.58
N ALA A 57 2.90 10.30 -2.42
CA ALA A 57 2.02 10.61 -3.55
C ALA A 57 2.32 12.02 -4.06
N THR A 58 2.22 12.20 -5.37
CA THR A 58 2.30 13.54 -5.96
C THR A 58 1.04 14.32 -5.57
N SER A 59 1.05 15.64 -5.76
CA SER A 59 -0.12 16.48 -5.47
C SER A 59 -1.36 15.99 -6.22
N ARG A 60 -1.18 15.60 -7.47
CA ARG A 60 -2.27 15.10 -8.30
C ARG A 60 -2.81 13.77 -7.76
N GLU A 61 -1.92 12.87 -7.39
CA GLU A 61 -2.30 11.59 -6.80
C GLU A 61 -3.01 11.79 -5.47
N ALA A 62 -2.51 12.69 -4.63
CA ALA A 62 -3.11 12.99 -3.34
C ALA A 62 -4.54 13.49 -3.48
N GLU A 63 -4.80 14.34 -4.47
CA GLU A 63 -6.14 14.84 -4.75
C GLU A 63 -7.08 13.70 -5.16
N SER A 64 -6.59 12.78 -5.99
CA SER A 64 -7.37 11.63 -6.44
C SER A 64 -7.66 10.65 -5.31
N LEU A 65 -6.72 10.45 -4.41
CA LEU A 65 -6.85 9.46 -3.36
C LEU A 65 -7.84 9.86 -2.28
N ASN A 66 -7.81 11.11 -1.87
CA ASN A 66 -8.71 11.66 -0.84
C ASN A 66 -8.84 10.71 0.36
N LEU A 67 -7.70 10.29 0.90
CA LEU A 67 -7.66 9.29 1.96
C LEU A 67 -7.88 9.88 3.36
N ALA A 68 -8.68 9.20 4.17
CA ALA A 68 -8.74 9.47 5.59
C ALA A 68 -7.49 8.92 6.28
N ALA A 69 -7.13 9.44 7.45
CA ALA A 69 -5.97 8.98 8.20
C ALA A 69 -6.04 7.46 8.44
N GLY A 70 -4.95 6.75 8.18
CA GLY A 70 -4.86 5.31 8.38
C GLY A 70 -5.59 4.47 7.33
N SER A 71 -6.11 5.10 6.27
CA SER A 71 -6.82 4.38 5.22
C SER A 71 -5.88 3.80 4.17
N ILE A 72 -6.31 2.69 3.60
CA ILE A 72 -5.62 2.02 2.49
C ILE A 72 -6.60 1.87 1.34
N LYS A 73 -6.18 2.27 0.14
CA LYS A 73 -7.01 2.17 -1.05
C LYS A 73 -6.24 1.47 -2.16
N LEU A 74 -6.85 0.45 -2.75
CA LEU A 74 -6.28 -0.23 -3.91
C LEU A 74 -6.41 0.69 -5.13
N LEU A 75 -5.30 0.96 -5.81
CA LEU A 75 -5.27 1.83 -6.99
C LEU A 75 -5.36 1.05 -8.30
N ASN A 76 -4.67 -0.08 -8.37
CA ASN A 76 -4.79 -0.99 -9.50
C ASN A 76 -4.14 -2.34 -9.23
#